data_ac26c494e16d9677c6014af5da3ac541
#
_entry.id   ac26c494e16d9677c6014af5da3ac541
#
_cell.length_a   1.000
_cell.length_b   1.000
_cell.length_c   1.000
_cell.angle_alpha   90.00
_cell.angle_beta   90.00
_cell.angle_gamma   90.00
#
_symmetry.space_group_name_H-M   'P 1'
#
loop_
_entity.id
_entity.type
_entity.pdbx_description
1 polymer ?
#
loop_
_entity_poly.entity_id
_entity_poly.type
_entity_poly.pdbx_seq_one_letter_code
_entity_poly.pdbx_strand_id
1 'polypeptide(L)'
;MKKILYAVIIMMLFVSGCSGSSSTETLKVYNWGVYIDESVITEFEDMYDVRVIYENFESNEMMYTQLQSGEVYDVVVPSDYTIERMIKEGMLQEIDKSLLSNYDSIMDNLKGLPYDPNDSYSVPYFWGNVGLVYNQTNVDFADLQSQGWNILQNEKYAGRIFMYDSERDSFMVALKALGYSANTTNEEELNEAYEWLLNVDDTMDPVYVTDEVIDQMINGTKDIAIMYSGDAVYVEMENEDMAYFVPEHGTNVWVDAMVIPENAENVELAHKWIDFMLSYDVALANTYEVAYSTPVQEVFDDVIAEGEEFYDYLDSYIPRQDNPNDESFRHNDDVKRIISDLWIRVKAQ
;
A
#
# COMPACT_ATOMS: atom_id res chain seq x y z
N MET A 1 -45.33 57.31 -62.86
CA MET A 1 -45.11 55.90 -62.44
C MET A 1 -43.85 55.90 -61.62
N LYS A 2 -44.02 55.99 -60.28
CA LYS A 2 -42.88 55.99 -59.31
C LYS A 2 -42.86 54.68 -58.64
N LYS A 3 -41.79 53.91 -58.79
CA LYS A 3 -41.55 52.65 -58.09
C LYS A 3 -40.97 52.97 -56.69
N ILE A 4 -41.65 52.60 -55.62
CA ILE A 4 -41.13 52.72 -54.25
C ILE A 4 -40.48 51.43 -53.94
N LEU A 5 -39.17 51.49 -53.63
CA LEU A 5 -38.35 50.37 -53.22
C LEU A 5 -38.33 50.31 -51.72
N TYR A 6 -38.91 49.28 -51.14
CA TYR A 6 -38.81 49.03 -49.68
C TYR A 6 -37.57 48.22 -49.41
N ALA A 7 -36.61 48.84 -48.73
CA ALA A 7 -35.48 48.15 -48.15
C ALA A 7 -35.88 47.58 -46.80
N VAL A 8 -35.98 46.24 -46.71
CA VAL A 8 -36.13 45.53 -45.43
C VAL A 8 -34.72 45.31 -44.85
N ILE A 9 -34.40 46.05 -43.80
CA ILE A 9 -33.22 45.81 -42.98
C ILE A 9 -33.51 44.64 -42.03
N ILE A 10 -32.94 43.48 -42.35
CA ILE A 10 -32.94 42.32 -41.43
C ILE A 10 -31.78 42.57 -40.47
N MET A 11 -32.13 42.95 -39.24
CA MET A 11 -31.20 43.05 -38.11
C MET A 11 -30.97 41.64 -37.58
N MET A 12 -29.88 40.98 -38.02
CA MET A 12 -29.41 39.74 -37.45
C MET A 12 -28.83 40.05 -36.07
N LEU A 13 -29.58 39.70 -35.03
CA LEU A 13 -29.11 39.57 -33.66
C LEU A 13 -28.15 38.33 -33.61
N PHE A 14 -26.86 38.58 -33.66
CA PHE A 14 -25.87 37.58 -33.25
C PHE A 14 -26.02 37.38 -31.73
N VAL A 15 -26.79 36.39 -31.35
CA VAL A 15 -26.70 35.83 -30.01
C VAL A 15 -25.37 35.03 -30.04
N SER A 16 -24.30 35.66 -29.60
CA SER A 16 -23.09 34.96 -29.22
C SER A 16 -23.41 34.14 -27.96
N GLY A 17 -23.93 32.94 -28.16
CA GLY A 17 -23.92 31.93 -27.13
C GLY A 17 -22.47 31.58 -26.88
N CYS A 18 -21.91 32.05 -25.79
CA CYS A 18 -20.77 31.41 -25.16
C CYS A 18 -21.22 30.03 -24.71
N SER A 19 -21.18 29.03 -25.58
CA SER A 19 -21.04 27.66 -25.17
C SER A 19 -19.58 27.52 -24.70
N GLY A 20 -19.32 27.94 -23.48
CA GLY A 20 -18.19 27.41 -22.76
C GLY A 20 -18.44 25.91 -22.67
N SER A 21 -17.75 25.11 -23.46
CA SER A 21 -17.52 23.73 -23.08
C SER A 21 -16.72 23.85 -21.79
N SER A 22 -17.37 23.76 -20.63
CA SER A 22 -16.68 23.42 -19.41
C SER A 22 -16.13 22.02 -19.68
N SER A 23 -14.86 21.91 -20.03
CA SER A 23 -14.19 20.64 -19.88
C SER A 23 -14.34 20.27 -18.42
N THR A 24 -15.03 19.18 -18.15
CA THR A 24 -15.10 18.62 -16.79
C THR A 24 -13.68 18.51 -16.27
N GLU A 25 -13.42 19.10 -15.13
CA GLU A 25 -12.10 19.03 -14.48
C GLU A 25 -11.79 17.55 -14.20
N THR A 26 -10.52 17.15 -14.34
CA THR A 26 -10.14 15.75 -14.26
C THR A 26 -9.06 15.57 -13.21
N LEU A 27 -9.27 14.65 -12.26
CA LEU A 27 -8.26 14.21 -11.32
C LEU A 27 -7.66 12.89 -11.82
N LYS A 28 -6.33 12.79 -11.81
CA LYS A 28 -5.62 11.53 -12.11
C LYS A 28 -5.02 10.95 -10.85
N VAL A 29 -5.49 9.76 -10.47
CA VAL A 29 -5.02 9.02 -9.30
C VAL A 29 -4.28 7.76 -9.76
N TYR A 30 -3.13 7.47 -9.16
CA TYR A 30 -2.32 6.29 -9.43
C TYR A 30 -2.09 5.53 -8.14
N ASN A 31 -2.71 4.37 -8.00
CA ASN A 31 -2.74 3.60 -6.77
C ASN A 31 -2.48 2.11 -7.04
N TRP A 32 -2.38 1.31 -6.00
CA TRP A 32 -2.30 -0.15 -6.08
C TRP A 32 -3.57 -0.76 -6.67
N GLY A 33 -3.47 -1.99 -7.18
CA GLY A 33 -4.64 -2.78 -7.57
C GLY A 33 -5.45 -3.19 -6.34
N VAL A 34 -6.78 -3.27 -6.47
CA VAL A 34 -7.72 -3.71 -5.40
C VAL A 34 -7.45 -3.00 -4.07
N TYR A 35 -7.35 -1.67 -4.09
CA TYR A 35 -6.93 -0.88 -2.93
C TYR A 35 -7.86 0.31 -2.65
N ILE A 36 -9.12 0.22 -3.07
CA ILE A 36 -10.18 1.21 -2.88
C ILE A 36 -11.54 0.57 -3.10
N ASP A 37 -12.56 1.01 -2.40
CA ASP A 37 -13.95 0.79 -2.78
C ASP A 37 -14.27 1.67 -4.01
N GLU A 38 -14.57 1.06 -5.15
CA GLU A 38 -14.84 1.80 -6.40
C GLU A 38 -16.03 2.76 -6.30
N SER A 39 -16.96 2.55 -5.36
CA SER A 39 -18.09 3.46 -5.15
C SER A 39 -17.65 4.83 -4.66
N VAL A 40 -16.54 4.91 -3.93
CA VAL A 40 -15.89 6.14 -3.44
C VAL A 40 -15.45 7.05 -4.60
N ILE A 41 -15.00 6.48 -5.72
CA ILE A 41 -14.64 7.24 -6.92
C ILE A 41 -15.87 7.95 -7.48
N THR A 42 -16.97 7.23 -7.61
CA THR A 42 -18.25 7.81 -8.10
C THR A 42 -18.78 8.88 -7.17
N GLU A 43 -18.68 8.68 -5.85
CA GLU A 43 -19.12 9.66 -4.86
C GLU A 43 -18.29 10.97 -4.95
N PHE A 44 -16.98 10.86 -5.13
CA PHE A 44 -16.11 12.02 -5.34
C PHE A 44 -16.46 12.77 -6.63
N GLU A 45 -16.66 12.05 -7.75
CA GLU A 45 -17.06 12.63 -9.03
C GLU A 45 -18.37 13.41 -8.90
N ASP A 46 -19.39 12.85 -8.24
CA ASP A 46 -20.68 13.46 -8.02
C ASP A 46 -20.61 14.67 -7.06
N MET A 47 -19.77 14.59 -6.02
CA MET A 47 -19.62 15.65 -5.01
C MET A 47 -18.97 16.91 -5.60
N TYR A 48 -17.99 16.75 -6.48
CA TYR A 48 -17.18 17.86 -7.01
C TYR A 48 -17.48 18.23 -8.48
N ASP A 49 -18.38 17.51 -9.16
CA ASP A 49 -18.72 17.67 -10.59
C ASP A 49 -17.44 17.53 -11.47
N VAL A 50 -16.63 16.53 -11.20
CA VAL A 50 -15.35 16.25 -11.85
C VAL A 50 -15.32 14.84 -12.41
N ARG A 51 -14.25 14.49 -13.15
CA ARG A 51 -13.95 13.13 -13.59
C ARG A 51 -12.69 12.63 -12.89
N VAL A 52 -12.71 11.40 -12.37
CA VAL A 52 -11.53 10.71 -11.87
C VAL A 52 -11.01 9.72 -12.92
N ILE A 53 -9.73 9.80 -13.25
CA ILE A 53 -8.99 8.76 -13.98
C ILE A 53 -8.18 8.02 -12.94
N TYR A 54 -8.61 6.80 -12.62
CA TYR A 54 -7.97 5.96 -11.62
C TYR A 54 -7.20 4.86 -12.34
N GLU A 55 -5.87 4.84 -12.15
CA GLU A 55 -4.96 3.88 -12.76
C GLU A 55 -4.25 3.08 -11.67
N ASN A 56 -3.86 1.85 -11.98
CA ASN A 56 -3.24 0.94 -11.03
C ASN A 56 -1.79 0.62 -11.41
N PHE A 57 -0.97 0.36 -10.39
CA PHE A 57 0.37 -0.19 -10.52
C PHE A 57 0.54 -1.44 -9.65
N GLU A 58 1.50 -2.29 -10.03
CA GLU A 58 1.79 -3.56 -9.36
C GLU A 58 3.02 -3.48 -8.44
N SER A 59 3.83 -2.42 -8.58
CA SER A 59 5.02 -2.23 -7.73
C SER A 59 5.43 -0.77 -7.64
N ASN A 60 6.07 -0.40 -6.52
CA ASN A 60 6.68 0.92 -6.35
C ASN A 60 7.69 1.26 -7.47
N GLU A 61 8.43 0.27 -7.96
CA GLU A 61 9.41 0.42 -9.03
C GLU A 61 8.76 0.76 -10.38
N MET A 62 7.63 0.11 -10.69
CA MET A 62 6.85 0.41 -11.90
C MET A 62 6.28 1.83 -11.80
N MET A 63 5.61 2.16 -10.71
CA MET A 63 5.04 3.47 -10.43
C MET A 63 6.11 4.57 -10.54
N TYR A 64 7.24 4.39 -9.86
CA TYR A 64 8.35 5.34 -9.87
C TYR A 64 8.91 5.55 -11.30
N THR A 65 9.10 4.48 -12.08
CA THR A 65 9.57 4.56 -13.47
C THR A 65 8.59 5.32 -14.36
N GLN A 66 7.29 5.11 -14.15
CA GLN A 66 6.23 5.80 -14.89
C GLN A 66 6.28 7.32 -14.63
N LEU A 67 6.41 7.72 -13.36
CA LEU A 67 6.57 9.14 -13.00
C LEU A 67 7.85 9.74 -13.61
N GLN A 68 8.97 9.01 -13.57
CA GLN A 68 10.23 9.46 -14.20
C GLN A 68 10.12 9.58 -15.73
N SER A 69 9.25 8.84 -16.38
CA SER A 69 9.03 8.94 -17.82
C SER A 69 8.31 10.24 -18.24
N GLY A 70 7.78 10.99 -17.25
CA GLY A 70 7.08 12.26 -17.45
C GLY A 70 5.55 12.13 -17.50
N GLU A 71 5.01 10.95 -17.18
CA GLU A 71 3.57 10.81 -17.00
C GLU A 71 3.09 11.66 -15.82
N VAL A 72 1.91 12.26 -15.99
CA VAL A 72 1.36 13.21 -15.03
C VAL A 72 0.20 12.57 -14.26
N TYR A 73 0.33 12.59 -12.95
CA TYR A 73 -0.72 12.24 -12.01
C TYR A 73 -0.89 13.35 -10.98
N ASP A 74 -2.08 13.48 -10.41
CA ASP A 74 -2.38 14.48 -9.38
C ASP A 74 -2.21 13.91 -7.98
N VAL A 75 -2.54 12.62 -7.78
CA VAL A 75 -2.32 11.87 -6.54
C VAL A 75 -1.69 10.52 -6.85
N VAL A 76 -0.70 10.13 -6.07
CA VAL A 76 -0.07 8.80 -6.12
C VAL A 76 -0.01 8.22 -4.70
N VAL A 77 -0.06 6.89 -4.57
CA VAL A 77 -0.08 6.21 -3.26
C VAL A 77 1.10 5.23 -3.14
N PRO A 78 2.34 5.71 -3.01
CA PRO A 78 3.52 4.87 -2.79
C PRO A 78 3.70 4.43 -1.34
N SER A 79 4.57 3.44 -1.14
CA SER A 79 5.01 3.04 0.20
C SER A 79 6.10 3.97 0.75
N ASP A 80 6.25 3.97 2.05
CA ASP A 80 7.12 4.81 2.87
C ASP A 80 8.56 5.00 2.32
N TYR A 81 9.28 3.92 1.99
CA TYR A 81 10.63 4.00 1.46
C TYR A 81 10.72 4.66 0.08
N THR A 82 9.66 4.54 -0.72
CA THR A 82 9.57 5.20 -2.02
C THR A 82 9.25 6.68 -1.85
N ILE A 83 8.38 7.03 -0.90
CA ILE A 83 8.13 8.43 -0.52
C ILE A 83 9.44 9.09 -0.05
N GLU A 84 10.21 8.42 0.81
CA GLU A 84 11.52 8.92 1.25
C GLU A 84 12.45 9.23 0.06
N ARG A 85 12.48 8.35 -0.94
CA ARG A 85 13.23 8.56 -2.17
C ARG A 85 12.70 9.76 -2.96
N MET A 86 11.40 9.82 -3.20
CA MET A 86 10.76 10.89 -3.98
C MET A 86 10.97 12.26 -3.32
N ILE A 87 10.92 12.35 -1.99
CA ILE A 87 11.25 13.58 -1.25
C ILE A 87 12.70 13.99 -1.49
N LYS A 88 13.65 13.07 -1.34
CA LYS A 88 15.09 13.32 -1.55
C LYS A 88 15.41 13.80 -2.96
N GLU A 89 14.67 13.31 -3.95
CA GLU A 89 14.85 13.64 -5.37
C GLU A 89 14.03 14.88 -5.81
N GLY A 90 13.22 15.47 -4.90
CA GLY A 90 12.40 16.65 -5.20
C GLY A 90 11.26 16.38 -6.17
N MET A 91 10.69 15.19 -6.14
CA MET A 91 9.60 14.74 -7.02
C MET A 91 8.20 15.03 -6.48
N LEU A 92 8.09 15.58 -5.26
CA LEU A 92 6.82 15.82 -4.58
C LEU A 92 6.62 17.31 -4.26
N GLN A 93 5.36 17.74 -4.29
CA GLN A 93 4.92 19.03 -3.76
C GLN A 93 4.63 18.91 -2.27
N GLU A 94 4.79 20.00 -1.52
CA GLU A 94 4.34 20.09 -0.14
C GLU A 94 2.80 20.09 -0.09
N ILE A 95 2.24 19.37 0.88
CA ILE A 95 0.82 19.30 1.15
C ILE A 95 0.43 20.48 2.06
N ASP A 96 -0.54 21.29 1.61
CA ASP A 96 -1.12 22.33 2.46
C ASP A 96 -2.17 21.74 3.41
N LYS A 97 -1.74 21.40 4.63
CA LYS A 97 -2.62 20.83 5.66
C LYS A 97 -3.81 21.73 6.03
N SER A 98 -3.74 23.03 5.75
CA SER A 98 -4.88 23.93 6.00
C SER A 98 -6.07 23.68 5.08
N LEU A 99 -5.84 22.93 3.98
CA LEU A 99 -6.89 22.49 3.05
C LEU A 99 -7.49 21.13 3.44
N LEU A 100 -6.93 20.45 4.45
CA LEU A 100 -7.36 19.13 4.90
C LEU A 100 -8.13 19.23 6.21
N SER A 101 -9.45 19.32 6.12
CA SER A 101 -10.32 19.43 7.31
C SER A 101 -10.34 18.16 8.17
N ASN A 102 -10.03 17.01 7.56
CA ASN A 102 -9.99 15.70 8.21
C ASN A 102 -8.58 15.28 8.67
N TYR A 103 -7.55 16.14 8.52
CA TYR A 103 -6.17 15.79 8.88
C TYR A 103 -6.02 15.37 10.36
N ASP A 104 -6.76 16.00 11.25
CA ASP A 104 -6.70 15.72 12.70
C ASP A 104 -7.28 14.33 13.06
N SER A 105 -8.04 13.70 12.16
CA SER A 105 -8.57 12.34 12.36
C SER A 105 -7.51 11.24 12.26
N ILE A 106 -6.33 11.56 11.70
CA ILE A 106 -5.22 10.62 11.56
C ILE A 106 -4.66 10.26 12.94
N MET A 107 -4.43 8.96 13.16
CA MET A 107 -3.80 8.39 14.36
C MET A 107 -2.45 9.07 14.65
N ASP A 108 -2.18 9.38 15.91
CA ASP A 108 -0.95 10.12 16.28
C ASP A 108 0.34 9.33 16.01
N ASN A 109 0.30 7.99 16.09
CA ASN A 109 1.44 7.12 15.79
C ASN A 109 1.77 7.03 14.29
N LEU A 110 0.92 7.53 13.41
CA LEU A 110 1.15 7.61 11.96
C LEU A 110 1.56 9.01 11.49
N LYS A 111 1.79 9.94 12.43
CA LYS A 111 2.30 11.29 12.16
C LYS A 111 3.79 11.39 12.48
N GLY A 112 4.52 12.21 11.74
CA GLY A 112 5.94 12.47 11.97
C GLY A 112 6.85 11.26 11.75
N LEU A 113 6.48 10.36 10.85
CA LEU A 113 7.22 9.14 10.57
C LEU A 113 8.58 9.42 9.92
N PRO A 114 9.58 8.54 10.10
CA PRO A 114 10.96 8.79 9.68
C PRO A 114 11.17 9.12 8.20
N TYR A 115 10.26 8.71 7.31
CA TYR A 115 10.33 8.99 5.88
C TYR A 115 9.84 10.41 5.53
N ASP A 116 8.95 11.00 6.36
CA ASP A 116 8.46 12.38 6.26
C ASP A 116 8.25 13.01 7.65
N PRO A 117 9.31 13.38 8.38
CA PRO A 117 9.25 13.74 9.80
C PRO A 117 8.39 14.97 10.14
N ASN A 118 8.01 15.74 9.15
CA ASN A 118 7.17 16.94 9.32
C ASN A 118 5.77 16.75 8.71
N ASP A 119 5.46 15.58 8.18
CA ASP A 119 4.27 15.29 7.39
C ASP A 119 4.03 16.37 6.32
N SER A 120 5.10 16.74 5.62
CA SER A 120 5.07 17.83 4.66
C SER A 120 4.67 17.38 3.26
N TYR A 121 4.85 16.10 2.94
CA TYR A 121 4.72 15.57 1.58
C TYR A 121 3.74 14.41 1.46
N SER A 122 3.31 13.83 2.57
CA SER A 122 2.52 12.61 2.58
C SER A 122 1.39 12.63 3.60
N VAL A 123 0.30 11.93 3.27
CA VAL A 123 -0.83 11.68 4.16
C VAL A 123 -1.10 10.17 4.18
N PRO A 124 -1.01 9.50 5.34
CA PRO A 124 -1.24 8.06 5.43
C PRO A 124 -2.57 7.63 4.82
N TYR A 125 -2.55 6.48 4.11
CA TYR A 125 -3.72 5.91 3.46
C TYR A 125 -4.11 4.55 4.07
N PHE A 126 -3.17 3.60 4.10
CA PHE A 126 -3.26 2.35 4.85
C PHE A 126 -1.91 2.00 5.45
N TRP A 127 -1.91 1.14 6.45
CA TRP A 127 -0.69 0.67 7.09
C TRP A 127 -0.85 -0.77 7.56
N GLY A 128 0.27 -1.46 7.75
CA GLY A 128 0.26 -2.85 8.11
C GLY A 128 1.63 -3.38 8.49
N ASN A 129 1.70 -4.68 8.66
CA ASN A 129 2.96 -5.41 8.84
C ASN A 129 2.99 -6.68 7.99
N VAL A 130 4.15 -7.32 7.97
CA VAL A 130 4.35 -8.63 7.34
C VAL A 130 4.41 -9.70 8.43
N GLY A 131 3.73 -10.83 8.22
CA GLY A 131 3.75 -11.94 9.14
C GLY A 131 3.63 -13.29 8.43
N LEU A 132 3.27 -14.29 9.20
CA LEU A 132 3.03 -15.65 8.73
C LEU A 132 1.56 -15.99 8.88
N VAL A 133 0.87 -16.28 7.76
CA VAL A 133 -0.40 -17.01 7.81
C VAL A 133 -0.09 -18.49 7.91
N TYR A 134 -0.74 -19.19 8.84
CA TYR A 134 -0.49 -20.60 9.06
C TYR A 134 -1.76 -21.39 9.31
N ASN A 135 -1.78 -22.65 8.88
CA ASN A 135 -2.88 -23.57 9.15
C ASN A 135 -2.77 -24.13 10.59
N GLN A 136 -3.70 -23.73 11.46
CA GLN A 136 -3.71 -24.07 12.90
C GLN A 136 -3.83 -25.57 13.16
N THR A 137 -4.38 -26.34 12.21
CA THR A 137 -4.56 -27.79 12.35
C THR A 137 -3.32 -28.58 11.94
N ASN A 138 -2.46 -27.99 11.12
CA ASN A 138 -1.31 -28.63 10.49
C ASN A 138 0.05 -28.14 11.01
N VAL A 139 0.10 -26.93 11.57
CA VAL A 139 1.30 -26.27 12.07
C VAL A 139 1.21 -26.18 13.60
N ASP A 140 2.26 -26.64 14.27
CA ASP A 140 2.35 -26.54 15.72
C ASP A 140 2.69 -25.10 16.13
N PHE A 141 1.79 -24.46 16.86
CA PHE A 141 2.00 -23.09 17.35
C PHE A 141 3.26 -22.94 18.22
N ALA A 142 3.65 -24.00 18.93
CA ALA A 142 4.90 -23.98 19.70
C ALA A 142 6.14 -23.91 18.79
N ASP A 143 6.09 -24.49 17.58
CA ASP A 143 7.16 -24.35 16.59
C ASP A 143 7.23 -22.88 16.11
N LEU A 144 6.09 -22.24 15.79
CA LEU A 144 6.03 -20.83 15.41
C LEU A 144 6.60 -19.91 16.51
N GLN A 145 6.15 -20.07 17.74
CA GLN A 145 6.60 -19.25 18.86
C GLN A 145 8.10 -19.38 19.13
N SER A 146 8.63 -20.61 19.06
CA SER A 146 10.03 -20.87 19.41
C SER A 146 11.00 -20.53 18.28
N GLN A 147 10.58 -20.63 17.03
CA GLN A 147 11.44 -20.48 15.85
C GLN A 147 11.25 -19.13 15.14
N GLY A 148 10.07 -18.53 15.26
CA GLY A 148 9.72 -17.32 14.51
C GLY A 148 9.95 -17.51 13.01
N TRP A 149 10.69 -16.59 12.35
CA TRP A 149 11.00 -16.71 10.92
C TRP A 149 11.80 -17.98 10.56
N ASN A 150 12.56 -18.57 11.51
CA ASN A 150 13.29 -19.81 11.26
C ASN A 150 12.39 -21.05 11.08
N ILE A 151 11.09 -20.95 11.31
CA ILE A 151 10.15 -22.02 10.93
C ILE A 151 10.18 -22.30 9.43
N LEU A 152 10.54 -21.30 8.62
CA LEU A 152 10.72 -21.43 7.17
C LEU A 152 11.94 -22.29 6.77
N GLN A 153 12.76 -22.74 7.75
CA GLN A 153 13.84 -23.72 7.56
C GLN A 153 13.56 -25.03 8.29
N ASN A 154 12.36 -25.20 8.88
CA ASN A 154 12.02 -26.42 9.57
C ASN A 154 11.52 -27.50 8.59
N GLU A 155 12.36 -28.50 8.31
CA GLU A 155 12.08 -29.59 7.36
C GLU A 155 10.75 -30.33 7.65
N LYS A 156 10.20 -30.24 8.85
CA LYS A 156 8.85 -30.74 9.17
C LYS A 156 7.77 -30.18 8.23
N TYR A 157 8.00 -28.96 7.72
CA TYR A 157 7.07 -28.21 6.85
C TYR A 157 7.57 -28.11 5.39
N ALA A 158 8.56 -28.90 4.98
CA ALA A 158 9.09 -28.88 3.62
C ALA A 158 7.99 -29.19 2.59
N GLY A 159 7.99 -28.45 1.48
CA GLY A 159 6.98 -28.51 0.42
C GLY A 159 5.63 -27.88 0.78
N ARG A 160 5.48 -27.25 1.97
CA ARG A 160 4.24 -26.72 2.52
C ARG A 160 4.25 -25.22 2.76
N ILE A 161 5.18 -24.49 2.09
CA ILE A 161 5.45 -23.08 2.31
C ILE A 161 5.22 -22.26 1.04
N PHE A 162 4.57 -21.10 1.18
CA PHE A 162 4.64 -20.01 0.23
C PHE A 162 5.61 -18.94 0.71
N MET A 163 6.54 -18.55 -0.17
CA MET A 163 7.42 -17.39 0.01
C MET A 163 6.90 -16.25 -0.87
N TYR A 164 7.04 -15.02 -0.38
CA TYR A 164 6.69 -13.86 -1.19
C TYR A 164 7.73 -13.64 -2.30
N ASP A 165 7.28 -13.45 -3.55
CA ASP A 165 8.15 -13.12 -4.69
C ASP A 165 8.48 -11.62 -4.70
N SER A 166 9.02 -11.17 -3.57
CA SER A 166 9.51 -9.82 -3.33
C SER A 166 10.92 -9.89 -2.77
N GLU A 167 11.88 -9.25 -3.46
CA GLU A 167 13.27 -9.20 -3.01
C GLU A 167 13.40 -8.56 -1.63
N ARG A 168 12.65 -7.50 -1.38
CA ARG A 168 12.74 -6.72 -0.14
C ARG A 168 12.16 -7.48 1.04
N ASP A 169 10.97 -8.05 0.90
CA ASP A 169 10.32 -8.80 1.98
C ASP A 169 11.04 -10.11 2.28
N SER A 170 11.49 -10.83 1.27
CA SER A 170 12.27 -12.06 1.46
C SER A 170 13.60 -11.80 2.18
N PHE A 171 14.32 -10.73 1.82
CA PHE A 171 15.53 -10.34 2.55
C PHE A 171 15.22 -9.83 3.97
N MET A 172 14.11 -9.10 4.18
CA MET A 172 13.66 -8.71 5.53
C MET A 172 13.48 -9.93 6.42
N VAL A 173 12.76 -10.95 5.93
CA VAL A 173 12.53 -12.20 6.66
C VAL A 173 13.85 -12.88 7.04
N ALA A 174 14.79 -13.02 6.11
CA ALA A 174 16.09 -13.63 6.36
C ALA A 174 16.93 -12.82 7.37
N LEU A 175 16.98 -11.49 7.21
CA LEU A 175 17.71 -10.60 8.11
C LEU A 175 17.14 -10.66 9.53
N LYS A 176 15.80 -10.62 9.67
CA LYS A 176 15.15 -10.74 10.97
C LYS A 176 15.34 -12.13 11.60
N ALA A 177 15.30 -13.20 10.82
CA ALA A 177 15.61 -14.54 11.29
C ALA A 177 17.03 -14.66 11.87
N LEU A 178 17.99 -13.90 11.30
CA LEU A 178 19.38 -13.82 11.74
C LEU A 178 19.62 -12.79 12.86
N GLY A 179 18.60 -11.99 13.22
CA GLY A 179 18.70 -10.94 14.25
C GLY A 179 19.32 -9.63 13.77
N TYR A 180 19.31 -9.38 12.46
CA TYR A 180 19.82 -8.17 11.84
C TYR A 180 18.71 -7.14 11.59
N SER A 181 19.12 -5.89 11.35
CA SER A 181 18.21 -4.84 10.87
C SER A 181 17.74 -5.12 9.45
N ALA A 182 16.45 -4.93 9.17
CA ALA A 182 15.91 -4.96 7.80
C ALA A 182 16.51 -3.87 6.89
N ASN A 183 17.15 -2.86 7.50
CA ASN A 183 17.79 -1.73 6.83
C ASN A 183 19.32 -1.78 6.92
N THR A 184 19.91 -2.95 7.18
CA THR A 184 21.36 -3.07 7.27
C THR A 184 22.05 -2.62 5.97
N THR A 185 23.21 -1.97 6.11
CA THR A 185 24.09 -1.62 5.00
C THR A 185 25.37 -2.47 5.00
N ASN A 186 25.45 -3.45 5.90
CA ASN A 186 26.58 -4.35 6.03
C ASN A 186 26.47 -5.48 4.98
N GLU A 187 27.40 -5.49 4.02
CA GLU A 187 27.42 -6.51 2.95
C GLU A 187 27.60 -7.95 3.49
N GLU A 188 28.25 -8.15 4.66
CA GLU A 188 28.39 -9.46 5.27
C GLU A 188 27.03 -9.98 5.75
N GLU A 189 26.24 -9.14 6.43
CA GLU A 189 24.88 -9.48 6.87
C GLU A 189 23.94 -9.75 5.68
N LEU A 190 24.06 -8.97 4.59
CA LEU A 190 23.29 -9.20 3.36
C LEU A 190 23.68 -10.55 2.70
N ASN A 191 24.96 -10.92 2.71
CA ASN A 191 25.38 -12.22 2.21
C ASN A 191 24.94 -13.38 3.13
N GLU A 192 24.94 -13.21 4.45
CA GLU A 192 24.39 -14.22 5.37
C GLU A 192 22.87 -14.40 5.16
N ALA A 193 22.11 -13.31 4.92
CA ALA A 193 20.71 -13.39 4.56
C ALA A 193 20.48 -14.12 3.22
N TYR A 194 21.35 -13.88 2.24
CA TYR A 194 21.34 -14.62 0.97
C TYR A 194 21.54 -16.11 1.17
N GLU A 195 22.56 -16.52 1.97
CA GLU A 195 22.82 -17.94 2.27
C GLU A 195 21.64 -18.57 3.05
N TRP A 196 20.98 -17.78 3.91
CA TRP A 196 19.77 -18.23 4.61
C TRP A 196 18.63 -18.51 3.61
N LEU A 197 18.41 -17.63 2.62
CA LEU A 197 17.40 -17.81 1.57
C LEU A 197 17.72 -19.00 0.67
N LEU A 198 18.99 -19.19 0.29
CA LEU A 198 19.43 -20.38 -0.46
C LEU A 198 19.11 -21.67 0.29
N ASN A 199 19.35 -21.69 1.62
CA ASN A 199 19.04 -22.88 2.41
C ASN A 199 17.53 -23.15 2.47
N VAL A 200 16.68 -22.11 2.50
CA VAL A 200 15.21 -22.28 2.40
C VAL A 200 14.85 -22.89 1.04
N ASP A 201 15.40 -22.38 -0.04
CA ASP A 201 15.12 -22.86 -1.39
C ASP A 201 15.54 -24.34 -1.55
N ASP A 202 16.77 -24.66 -1.15
CA ASP A 202 17.33 -26.01 -1.27
C ASP A 202 16.63 -27.07 -0.39
N THR A 203 16.15 -26.69 0.79
CA THR A 203 15.66 -27.67 1.79
C THR A 203 14.15 -27.72 1.91
N MET A 204 13.47 -26.62 1.62
CA MET A 204 12.04 -26.49 1.89
C MET A 204 11.15 -26.59 0.66
N ASP A 205 11.68 -26.54 -0.56
CA ASP A 205 10.92 -26.54 -1.82
C ASP A 205 9.76 -25.55 -1.78
N PRO A 206 10.01 -24.26 -1.48
CA PRO A 206 8.96 -23.26 -1.35
C PRO A 206 8.37 -22.92 -2.73
N VAL A 207 7.12 -22.42 -2.75
CA VAL A 207 6.55 -21.80 -3.94
C VAL A 207 6.57 -20.30 -3.75
N TYR A 208 7.18 -19.59 -4.70
CA TYR A 208 7.20 -18.13 -4.70
C TYR A 208 5.94 -17.59 -5.38
N VAL A 209 5.24 -16.70 -4.68
CA VAL A 209 3.94 -16.17 -5.06
C VAL A 209 3.87 -14.66 -4.83
N THR A 210 2.91 -14.01 -5.50
CA THR A 210 2.48 -12.64 -5.23
C THR A 210 1.03 -12.67 -4.71
N ASP A 211 0.12 -11.87 -5.22
CA ASP A 211 -1.27 -11.75 -4.73
C ASP A 211 -2.08 -13.05 -4.82
N GLU A 212 -1.68 -14.00 -5.69
CA GLU A 212 -2.29 -15.32 -5.76
C GLU A 212 -2.18 -16.14 -4.46
N VAL A 213 -1.32 -15.73 -3.52
CA VAL A 213 -1.18 -16.35 -2.20
C VAL A 213 -2.49 -16.34 -1.41
N ILE A 214 -3.30 -15.29 -1.55
CA ILE A 214 -4.58 -15.13 -0.85
C ILE A 214 -5.49 -16.32 -1.18
N ASP A 215 -5.84 -16.50 -2.45
CA ASP A 215 -6.70 -17.60 -2.90
C ASP A 215 -6.11 -18.98 -2.56
N GLN A 216 -4.78 -19.12 -2.66
CA GLN A 216 -4.10 -20.38 -2.37
C GLN A 216 -4.18 -20.74 -0.89
N MET A 217 -4.05 -19.77 0.02
CA MET A 217 -4.17 -19.99 1.46
C MET A 217 -5.62 -20.20 1.89
N ILE A 218 -6.59 -19.46 1.33
CA ILE A 218 -8.03 -19.72 1.53
C ILE A 218 -8.37 -21.17 1.17
N ASN A 219 -7.82 -21.69 0.08
CA ASN A 219 -8.03 -23.07 -0.35
C ASN A 219 -7.21 -24.11 0.43
N GLY A 220 -6.35 -23.70 1.38
CA GLY A 220 -5.52 -24.60 2.18
C GLY A 220 -4.49 -25.39 1.37
N THR A 221 -3.96 -24.81 0.27
CA THR A 221 -3.00 -25.47 -0.64
C THR A 221 -1.65 -25.72 0.01
N LYS A 222 -1.24 -24.84 0.90
CA LYS A 222 -0.04 -24.93 1.74
C LYS A 222 -0.41 -24.60 3.18
N ASP A 223 0.53 -24.76 4.09
CA ASP A 223 0.26 -24.60 5.52
C ASP A 223 0.89 -23.37 6.14
N ILE A 224 1.86 -22.76 5.47
CA ILE A 224 2.55 -21.54 5.93
C ILE A 224 2.77 -20.61 4.73
N ALA A 225 2.48 -19.33 4.92
CA ALA A 225 2.75 -18.29 3.92
C ALA A 225 3.25 -17.01 4.59
N ILE A 226 4.23 -16.33 3.97
CA ILE A 226 4.54 -14.94 4.27
C ILE A 226 3.45 -14.10 3.64
N MET A 227 2.79 -13.22 4.44
CA MET A 227 1.69 -12.39 3.94
C MET A 227 1.66 -11.03 4.62
N TYR A 228 1.08 -10.05 3.95
CA TYR A 228 0.70 -8.78 4.55
C TYR A 228 -0.52 -8.93 5.43
N SER A 229 -0.63 -8.09 6.44
CA SER A 229 -1.64 -8.19 7.50
C SER A 229 -3.08 -8.09 6.99
N GLY A 230 -3.38 -7.19 6.04
CA GLY A 230 -4.73 -7.09 5.46
C GLY A 230 -5.12 -8.31 4.63
N ASP A 231 -4.19 -8.83 3.81
CA ASP A 231 -4.44 -10.08 3.07
C ASP A 231 -4.68 -11.25 4.02
N ALA A 232 -3.99 -11.26 5.17
CA ALA A 232 -4.20 -12.27 6.21
C ALA A 232 -5.63 -12.20 6.79
N VAL A 233 -6.18 -11.00 6.99
CA VAL A 233 -7.58 -10.82 7.43
C VAL A 233 -8.53 -11.52 6.45
N TYR A 234 -8.38 -11.30 5.14
CA TYR A 234 -9.19 -11.99 4.14
C TYR A 234 -9.08 -13.51 4.21
N VAL A 235 -7.86 -14.02 4.39
CA VAL A 235 -7.65 -15.46 4.51
C VAL A 235 -8.33 -16.03 5.75
N GLU A 236 -8.23 -15.34 6.89
CA GLU A 236 -8.86 -15.76 8.15
C GLU A 236 -10.39 -15.69 8.08
N MET A 237 -10.96 -14.67 7.41
CA MET A 237 -12.42 -14.56 7.21
C MET A 237 -13.00 -15.70 6.36
N GLU A 238 -12.28 -16.16 5.35
CA GLU A 238 -12.73 -17.18 4.41
C GLU A 238 -12.35 -18.61 4.83
N ASN A 239 -11.38 -18.77 5.74
CA ASN A 239 -10.90 -20.09 6.19
C ASN A 239 -10.52 -20.07 7.68
N GLU A 240 -11.43 -20.59 8.53
CA GLU A 240 -11.27 -20.66 10.00
C GLU A 240 -10.09 -21.52 10.48
N ASP A 241 -9.50 -22.36 9.61
CA ASP A 241 -8.30 -23.11 9.93
C ASP A 241 -7.02 -22.28 9.85
N MET A 242 -7.08 -21.08 9.27
CA MET A 242 -5.94 -20.18 9.14
C MET A 242 -5.86 -19.20 10.30
N ALA A 243 -4.65 -18.77 10.62
CA ALA A 243 -4.38 -17.72 11.60
C ALA A 243 -3.13 -16.95 11.22
N TYR A 244 -2.99 -15.74 11.75
CA TYR A 244 -1.86 -14.87 11.52
C TYR A 244 -0.92 -14.83 12.71
N PHE A 245 0.37 -14.74 12.45
CA PHE A 245 1.41 -14.67 13.48
C PHE A 245 2.56 -13.75 13.05
N VAL A 246 2.90 -12.78 13.90
CA VAL A 246 4.07 -11.90 13.67
C VAL A 246 5.19 -12.32 14.62
N PRO A 247 6.35 -12.81 14.08
CA PRO A 247 7.47 -13.26 14.89
C PRO A 247 8.08 -12.16 15.75
N GLU A 248 8.50 -12.50 17.00
CA GLU A 248 9.14 -11.58 17.93
C GLU A 248 10.54 -11.09 17.48
N HIS A 249 11.12 -11.74 16.47
CA HIS A 249 12.38 -11.35 15.84
C HIS A 249 12.29 -9.97 15.14
N GLY A 250 11.08 -9.46 14.96
CA GLY A 250 10.77 -8.24 14.24
C GLY A 250 10.28 -8.49 12.84
N THR A 251 9.67 -7.46 12.27
CA THR A 251 9.11 -7.47 10.92
C THR A 251 9.20 -6.09 10.28
N ASN A 252 8.74 -5.98 9.02
CA ASN A 252 8.46 -4.71 8.38
C ASN A 252 7.08 -4.20 8.84
N VAL A 253 7.04 -2.96 9.33
CA VAL A 253 5.81 -2.18 9.51
C VAL A 253 5.83 -1.08 8.45
N TRP A 254 4.89 -1.13 7.54
CA TRP A 254 4.84 -0.26 6.38
C TRP A 254 3.66 0.70 6.44
N VAL A 255 3.80 1.82 5.76
CA VAL A 255 2.73 2.81 5.55
C VAL A 255 2.72 3.17 4.07
N ASP A 256 1.56 3.00 3.44
CA ASP A 256 1.28 3.59 2.15
C ASP A 256 0.61 4.94 2.36
N ALA A 257 1.03 5.95 1.62
CA ALA A 257 0.52 7.28 1.83
C ALA A 257 0.25 8.01 0.51
N MET A 258 -0.76 8.86 0.52
CA MET A 258 -1.11 9.74 -0.59
C MET A 258 -0.10 10.88 -0.68
N VAL A 259 0.44 11.10 -1.88
CA VAL A 259 1.39 12.16 -2.19
C VAL A 259 0.95 12.92 -3.45
N ILE A 260 1.41 14.17 -3.60
CA ILE A 260 1.16 15.00 -4.77
C ILE A 260 2.49 15.14 -5.55
N PRO A 261 2.60 14.58 -6.77
CA PRO A 261 3.79 14.74 -7.60
C PRO A 261 4.10 16.20 -7.92
N GLU A 262 5.40 16.53 -8.12
CA GLU A 262 5.85 17.89 -8.44
C GLU A 262 5.19 18.43 -9.72
N ASN A 263 4.92 17.58 -10.71
CA ASN A 263 4.31 17.92 -11.97
C ASN A 263 2.77 17.78 -12.01
N ALA A 264 2.10 17.60 -10.87
CA ALA A 264 0.65 17.53 -10.78
C ALA A 264 -0.01 18.79 -11.37
N GLU A 265 -1.06 18.61 -12.17
CA GLU A 265 -1.77 19.68 -12.86
C GLU A 265 -2.96 20.23 -12.05
N ASN A 266 -3.58 19.40 -11.18
CA ASN A 266 -4.80 19.75 -10.44
C ASN A 266 -4.59 19.65 -8.93
N VAL A 267 -3.63 20.43 -8.41
CA VAL A 267 -3.18 20.38 -6.99
C VAL A 267 -4.31 20.67 -6.00
N GLU A 268 -5.23 21.60 -6.31
CA GLU A 268 -6.39 21.89 -5.46
C GLU A 268 -7.33 20.67 -5.39
N LEU A 269 -7.57 20.02 -6.51
CA LEU A 269 -8.41 18.82 -6.57
C LEU A 269 -7.75 17.62 -5.90
N ALA A 270 -6.42 17.52 -5.97
CA ALA A 270 -5.63 16.53 -5.24
C ALA A 270 -5.80 16.67 -3.71
N HIS A 271 -5.77 17.91 -3.17
CA HIS A 271 -6.05 18.13 -1.75
C HIS A 271 -7.48 17.76 -1.36
N LYS A 272 -8.47 18.05 -2.23
CA LYS A 272 -9.88 17.64 -2.00
C LYS A 272 -10.00 16.12 -1.95
N TRP A 273 -9.30 15.40 -2.85
CA TRP A 273 -9.26 13.94 -2.83
C TRP A 273 -8.66 13.40 -1.55
N ILE A 274 -7.50 13.91 -1.14
CA ILE A 274 -6.82 13.50 0.09
C ILE A 274 -7.71 13.74 1.32
N ASP A 275 -8.35 14.92 1.41
CA ASP A 275 -9.26 15.22 2.52
C ASP A 275 -10.50 14.34 2.52
N PHE A 276 -11.07 14.07 1.34
CA PHE A 276 -12.21 13.18 1.14
C PHE A 276 -11.90 11.74 1.58
N MET A 277 -10.72 11.22 1.23
CA MET A 277 -10.27 9.87 1.62
C MET A 277 -10.10 9.71 3.14
N LEU A 278 -9.88 10.80 3.87
CA LEU A 278 -9.80 10.82 5.34
C LEU A 278 -11.16 11.01 6.03
N SER A 279 -12.24 11.26 5.28
CA SER A 279 -13.58 11.37 5.89
C SER A 279 -14.04 10.01 6.42
N TYR A 280 -14.80 10.02 7.52
CA TYR A 280 -15.21 8.80 8.22
C TYR A 280 -15.90 7.77 7.30
N ASP A 281 -16.94 8.19 6.57
CA ASP A 281 -17.73 7.28 5.73
C ASP A 281 -16.89 6.66 4.60
N VAL A 282 -16.01 7.45 3.99
CA VAL A 282 -15.10 7.00 2.91
C VAL A 282 -14.00 6.09 3.44
N ALA A 283 -13.38 6.46 4.55
CA ALA A 283 -12.37 5.63 5.20
C ALA A 283 -12.97 4.29 5.67
N LEU A 284 -14.20 4.29 6.18
CA LEU A 284 -14.91 3.09 6.59
C LEU A 284 -15.20 2.17 5.39
N ALA A 285 -15.73 2.72 4.29
CA ALA A 285 -16.00 1.96 3.07
C ALA A 285 -14.72 1.31 2.52
N ASN A 286 -13.65 2.09 2.41
CA ASN A 286 -12.35 1.57 1.96
C ASN A 286 -11.77 0.51 2.92
N THR A 287 -11.96 0.67 4.23
CA THR A 287 -11.48 -0.28 5.23
C THR A 287 -12.17 -1.64 5.09
N TYR A 288 -13.48 -1.65 4.88
CA TYR A 288 -14.23 -2.90 4.66
C TYR A 288 -13.89 -3.58 3.33
N GLU A 289 -13.63 -2.80 2.29
CA GLU A 289 -13.26 -3.36 0.97
C GLU A 289 -11.82 -3.90 0.96
N VAL A 290 -10.89 -3.20 1.62
CA VAL A 290 -9.44 -3.47 1.50
C VAL A 290 -8.91 -4.32 2.67
N ALA A 291 -9.58 -4.32 3.83
CA ALA A 291 -9.22 -5.03 5.06
C ALA A 291 -7.85 -4.66 5.68
N TYR A 292 -7.17 -3.63 5.18
CA TYR A 292 -5.97 -3.09 5.84
C TYR A 292 -6.33 -2.06 6.92
N SER A 293 -5.43 -1.89 7.90
CA SER A 293 -5.62 -0.90 8.96
C SER A 293 -5.69 0.51 8.39
N THR A 294 -6.79 1.20 8.70
CA THR A 294 -7.00 2.59 8.35
C THR A 294 -6.17 3.54 9.21
N PRO A 295 -5.71 4.69 8.69
CA PRO A 295 -5.10 5.72 9.51
C PRO A 295 -6.11 6.58 10.28
N VAL A 296 -7.42 6.48 9.98
CA VAL A 296 -8.47 7.29 10.62
C VAL A 296 -8.87 6.68 11.96
N GLN A 297 -8.49 7.36 13.06
CA GLN A 297 -8.63 6.85 14.43
C GLN A 297 -10.04 6.37 14.77
N GLU A 298 -11.07 7.16 14.46
CA GLU A 298 -12.45 6.82 14.79
C GLU A 298 -12.92 5.56 14.04
N VAL A 299 -12.57 5.44 12.76
CA VAL A 299 -12.88 4.24 11.96
C VAL A 299 -12.13 3.02 12.50
N PHE A 300 -10.83 3.19 12.81
CA PHE A 300 -10.02 2.10 13.37
C PHE A 300 -10.63 1.56 14.66
N ASP A 301 -11.02 2.45 15.59
CA ASP A 301 -11.62 2.06 16.88
C ASP A 301 -12.98 1.37 16.70
N ASP A 302 -13.78 1.83 15.74
CA ASP A 302 -15.12 1.28 15.49
C ASP A 302 -15.05 -0.13 14.88
N VAL A 303 -14.23 -0.35 13.87
CA VAL A 303 -14.18 -1.65 13.15
C VAL A 303 -13.59 -2.80 13.98
N ILE A 304 -12.83 -2.49 15.04
CA ILE A 304 -12.30 -3.48 16.00
C ILE A 304 -13.13 -3.62 17.26
N ALA A 305 -14.23 -2.86 17.40
CA ALA A 305 -15.10 -2.95 18.59
C ALA A 305 -15.82 -4.29 18.67
N GLU A 306 -16.23 -4.70 19.88
CA GLU A 306 -16.92 -5.98 20.11
C GLU A 306 -18.20 -6.09 19.26
N GLY A 307 -18.20 -7.06 18.35
CA GLY A 307 -19.31 -7.36 17.44
C GLY A 307 -19.23 -6.69 16.06
N GLU A 308 -18.16 -5.95 15.80
CA GLU A 308 -17.85 -5.37 14.48
C GLU A 308 -16.98 -6.32 13.64
N GLU A 309 -16.77 -5.97 12.35
CA GLU A 309 -16.25 -6.84 11.29
C GLU A 309 -14.89 -7.46 11.64
N PHE A 310 -13.95 -6.68 12.21
CA PHE A 310 -12.58 -7.15 12.46
C PHE A 310 -12.30 -7.54 13.91
N TYR A 311 -13.33 -7.59 14.75
CA TYR A 311 -13.18 -7.97 16.17
C TYR A 311 -12.56 -9.36 16.37
N ASP A 312 -12.87 -10.31 15.52
CA ASP A 312 -12.37 -11.68 15.61
C ASP A 312 -10.97 -11.86 14.95
N TYR A 313 -10.42 -10.80 14.30
CA TYR A 313 -9.19 -10.82 13.51
C TYR A 313 -8.16 -9.80 14.01
N LEU A 314 -8.14 -9.47 15.29
CA LEU A 314 -7.29 -8.40 15.85
C LEU A 314 -5.79 -8.63 15.64
N ASP A 315 -5.34 -9.90 15.64
CA ASP A 315 -3.92 -10.25 15.48
C ASP A 315 -3.39 -9.92 14.06
N SER A 316 -4.26 -9.97 13.05
CA SER A 316 -3.95 -9.59 11.68
C SER A 316 -4.31 -8.14 11.37
N TYR A 317 -5.48 -7.66 11.83
CA TYR A 317 -5.93 -6.31 11.51
C TYR A 317 -5.13 -5.21 12.24
N ILE A 318 -4.71 -5.41 13.50
CA ILE A 318 -3.96 -4.42 14.27
C ILE A 318 -2.45 -4.64 14.09
N PRO A 319 -1.74 -3.82 13.29
CA PRO A 319 -0.30 -3.96 13.16
C PRO A 319 0.39 -3.73 14.51
N ARG A 320 1.31 -4.61 14.86
CA ARG A 320 2.06 -4.53 16.12
C ARG A 320 2.92 -3.26 16.14
N GLN A 321 2.94 -2.56 17.28
CA GLN A 321 3.64 -1.27 17.44
C GLN A 321 4.73 -1.28 18.53
N ASP A 322 4.73 -2.28 19.41
CA ASP A 322 5.54 -2.25 20.65
C ASP A 322 6.85 -3.04 20.57
N ASN A 323 7.14 -3.73 19.45
CA ASN A 323 8.36 -4.50 19.33
C ASN A 323 9.51 -3.63 18.78
N PRO A 324 10.60 -3.44 19.55
CA PRO A 324 11.74 -2.61 19.11
C PRO A 324 12.51 -3.19 17.92
N ASN A 325 12.21 -4.43 17.54
CA ASN A 325 12.80 -5.09 16.37
C ASN A 325 12.00 -4.86 15.08
N ASP A 326 10.79 -4.27 15.18
CA ASP A 326 10.00 -3.91 14.02
C ASP A 326 10.56 -2.65 13.38
N GLU A 327 10.62 -2.61 12.05
CA GLU A 327 11.23 -1.51 11.30
C GLU A 327 10.43 -1.18 10.06
N SER A 328 10.30 0.10 9.72
CA SER A 328 9.90 0.51 8.37
C SER A 328 11.12 0.45 7.44
N PHE A 329 10.88 0.14 6.18
CA PHE A 329 11.95 0.16 5.19
C PHE A 329 12.49 1.56 4.95
N ARG A 330 13.78 1.65 4.64
CA ARG A 330 14.46 2.89 4.31
C ARG A 330 15.00 2.83 2.88
N HIS A 331 15.01 3.97 2.22
CA HIS A 331 15.58 4.06 0.90
C HIS A 331 17.12 4.09 0.94
N ASN A 332 17.75 3.14 0.22
CA ASN A 332 19.19 3.10 -0.01
C ASN A 332 19.48 2.40 -1.36
N ASP A 333 19.95 3.18 -2.35
CA ASP A 333 20.21 2.68 -3.71
C ASP A 333 21.30 1.60 -3.76
N ASP A 334 22.35 1.72 -2.93
CA ASP A 334 23.46 0.74 -2.93
C ASP A 334 22.98 -0.59 -2.37
N VAL A 335 22.23 -0.57 -1.26
CA VAL A 335 21.64 -1.77 -0.65
C VAL A 335 20.62 -2.39 -1.60
N LYS A 336 19.75 -1.59 -2.22
CA LYS A 336 18.78 -2.09 -3.20
C LYS A 336 19.46 -2.85 -4.32
N ARG A 337 20.53 -2.30 -4.90
CA ARG A 337 21.27 -2.96 -5.98
C ARG A 337 21.87 -4.30 -5.53
N ILE A 338 22.46 -4.35 -4.32
CA ILE A 338 23.04 -5.58 -3.77
C ILE A 338 21.93 -6.62 -3.58
N ILE A 339 20.83 -6.26 -2.94
CA ILE A 339 19.69 -7.17 -2.70
C ILE A 339 19.14 -7.69 -4.02
N SER A 340 18.92 -6.83 -5.02
CA SER A 340 18.41 -7.24 -6.35
C SER A 340 19.36 -8.24 -7.03
N ASP A 341 20.68 -8.01 -7.01
CA ASP A 341 21.67 -8.93 -7.58
C ASP A 341 21.68 -10.29 -6.86
N LEU A 342 21.55 -10.29 -5.54
CA LEU A 342 21.50 -11.51 -4.73
C LEU A 342 20.16 -12.25 -4.93
N TRP A 343 19.04 -11.53 -5.01
CA TRP A 343 17.73 -12.11 -5.24
C TRP A 343 17.61 -12.85 -6.58
N ILE A 344 18.13 -12.24 -7.66
CA ILE A 344 18.20 -12.90 -8.96
C ILE A 344 18.95 -14.25 -8.85
N ARG A 345 19.97 -14.33 -7.99
CA ARG A 345 20.75 -15.57 -7.79
C ARG A 345 19.99 -16.59 -6.94
N VAL A 346 19.17 -16.16 -5.97
CA VAL A 346 18.24 -17.05 -5.25
C VAL A 346 17.26 -17.68 -6.24
N LYS A 347 16.65 -16.88 -7.11
CA LYS A 347 15.63 -17.34 -8.06
C LYS A 347 16.18 -18.15 -9.25
N ALA A 348 17.48 -18.24 -9.42
CA ALA A 348 18.15 -18.95 -10.54
C ALA A 348 18.54 -20.39 -10.22
N GLN A 349 18.18 -20.92 -9.07
CA GLN A 349 18.52 -22.28 -8.59
C GLN A 349 17.62 -23.37 -9.19
#